data_0f0fbe3fc1608a4d061d3e35b56faf27
#
_entry.id   0f0fbe3fc1608a4d061d3e35b56faf27
#
_cell.length_a   1.000
_cell.length_b   1.000
_cell.length_c   1.000
_cell.angle_alpha   90.00
_cell.angle_beta   90.00
_cell.angle_gamma   90.00
#
_symmetry.space_group_name_H-M   'P 1'
#
loop_
_entity.id
_entity.type
_entity.pdbx_description
1 polymer ?
#
loop_
_entity_poly.entity_id
_entity_poly.type
_entity_poly.pdbx_seq_one_letter_code
_entity_poly.pdbx_strand_id
1 'polypeptide(L)'
;MSSATTTLVEMRPMSLWRAVAQNELAWIGLILLALVVAAAVLAPWLAPRDPLEQDIVARLQPPSAEYWLGTDSYGRDVLSRLLYGARISLFVGFVSILTAMLIGTSVGIVAGYVGGLFDQIVMGVLDVLLAFPTLLLGLMIAAMLGANLQNLIIAIAVTEIAPFARVARAPAITLREREFVEASRSYGCGPFRIMTRHILPNMISDVVVMSSLWLASAIRTEASLSFIGLGVPPPAATWGGMIREGFENILDAWWLAVFPSLAIFAVVLGLNLLGDALRDASDPRSSAR
;
A
#
# COMPACT_ATOMS: atom_id res chain seq x y z
N MET A 1 12.27 9.67 55.46
CA MET A 1 12.61 8.80 54.35
C MET A 1 11.28 8.31 53.75
N SER A 2 10.79 9.00 52.73
CA SER A 2 9.52 8.67 52.09
C SER A 2 9.83 7.80 50.86
N SER A 3 9.43 6.54 50.93
CA SER A 3 9.54 5.58 49.79
C SER A 3 8.50 5.94 48.74
N ALA A 4 8.92 6.64 47.69
CA ALA A 4 8.15 6.81 46.47
C ALA A 4 8.01 5.44 45.77
N THR A 5 6.88 4.79 46.00
CA THR A 5 6.48 3.60 45.24
C THR A 5 6.17 4.04 43.81
N THR A 6 7.15 3.88 42.93
CA THR A 6 6.93 4.06 41.50
C THR A 6 6.05 2.91 41.00
N THR A 7 4.75 3.15 40.97
CA THR A 7 3.80 2.27 40.30
C THR A 7 4.16 2.23 38.82
N LEU A 8 4.80 1.15 38.40
CA LEU A 8 4.94 0.82 36.98
C LEU A 8 3.53 0.59 36.43
N VAL A 9 2.96 1.60 35.83
CA VAL A 9 1.73 1.45 35.06
C VAL A 9 2.09 0.52 33.88
N GLU A 10 1.66 -0.72 33.99
CA GLU A 10 1.65 -1.65 32.85
C GLU A 10 0.73 -1.02 31.78
N MET A 11 1.32 -0.28 30.85
CA MET A 11 0.61 0.25 29.70
C MET A 11 0.27 -0.94 28.78
N ARG A 12 -0.95 -1.46 28.93
CA ARG A 12 -1.50 -2.41 27.96
C ARG A 12 -1.61 -1.69 26.61
N PRO A 13 -1.01 -2.23 25.53
CA PRO A 13 -1.20 -1.65 24.22
C PRO A 13 -2.71 -1.59 23.94
N MET A 14 -3.20 -0.41 23.56
CA MET A 14 -4.58 -0.27 23.12
C MET A 14 -4.80 -1.20 21.93
N SER A 15 -5.88 -1.96 21.92
CA SER A 15 -6.19 -2.78 20.75
C SER A 15 -6.37 -1.83 19.55
N LEU A 16 -5.76 -2.14 18.41
CA LEU A 16 -5.83 -1.35 17.17
C LEU A 16 -7.28 -0.95 16.83
N TRP A 17 -8.23 -1.83 17.16
CA TRP A 17 -9.66 -1.58 16.99
C TRP A 17 -10.20 -0.43 17.89
N ARG A 18 -9.74 -0.33 19.13
CA ARG A 18 -10.15 0.77 20.02
C ARG A 18 -9.61 2.12 19.56
N ALA A 19 -8.41 2.11 19.01
CA ALA A 19 -7.81 3.32 18.46
C ALA A 19 -8.56 3.86 17.25
N VAL A 20 -8.91 2.98 16.30
CA VAL A 20 -9.76 3.35 15.16
C VAL A 20 -11.14 3.82 15.65
N ALA A 21 -11.72 3.15 16.65
CA ALA A 21 -13.05 3.50 17.16
C ALA A 21 -13.11 4.87 17.87
N GLN A 22 -12.00 5.38 18.40
CA GLN A 22 -11.92 6.66 19.13
C GLN A 22 -11.51 7.85 18.25
N ASN A 23 -11.07 7.60 17.01
CA ASN A 23 -10.60 8.64 16.10
C ASN A 23 -11.63 8.88 14.99
N GLU A 24 -12.27 10.06 14.98
CA GLU A 24 -13.27 10.44 13.98
C GLU A 24 -12.69 10.42 12.54
N LEU A 25 -11.45 10.85 12.38
CA LEU A 25 -10.79 10.84 11.07
C LEU A 25 -10.54 9.41 10.56
N ALA A 26 -10.28 8.47 11.46
CA ALA A 26 -10.15 7.05 11.09
C ALA A 26 -11.45 6.47 10.54
N TRP A 27 -12.62 6.90 11.07
CA TRP A 27 -13.91 6.49 10.53
C TRP A 27 -14.14 7.03 9.12
N ILE A 28 -13.76 8.29 8.85
CA ILE A 28 -13.82 8.86 7.50
C ILE A 28 -12.95 8.02 6.55
N GLY A 29 -11.71 7.73 6.95
CA GLY A 29 -10.81 6.89 6.18
C GLY A 29 -11.37 5.50 5.91
N LEU A 30 -11.92 4.85 6.94
CA LEU A 30 -12.53 3.53 6.83
C LEU A 30 -13.74 3.51 5.89
N ILE A 31 -14.62 4.51 6.00
CA ILE A 31 -15.81 4.63 5.14
C ILE A 31 -15.38 4.84 3.67
N LEU A 32 -14.43 5.75 3.41
CA LEU A 32 -13.92 5.96 2.05
C LEU A 32 -13.34 4.69 1.45
N LEU A 33 -12.50 3.98 2.20
CA LEU A 33 -11.92 2.71 1.75
C LEU A 33 -12.99 1.63 1.55
N ALA A 34 -13.93 1.51 2.49
CA ALA A 34 -15.01 0.53 2.38
C ALA A 34 -15.89 0.79 1.15
N LEU A 35 -16.21 2.06 0.86
CA LEU A 35 -16.96 2.44 -0.34
C LEU A 35 -16.23 2.08 -1.63
N VAL A 36 -14.93 2.41 -1.72
CA VAL A 36 -14.15 2.12 -2.93
C VAL A 36 -13.93 0.61 -3.10
N VAL A 37 -13.62 -0.11 -2.03
CA VAL A 37 -13.46 -1.58 -2.06
C VAL A 37 -14.79 -2.24 -2.42
N ALA A 38 -15.91 -1.79 -1.83
CA ALA A 38 -17.24 -2.29 -2.17
C ALA A 38 -17.57 -2.02 -3.64
N ALA A 39 -17.29 -0.81 -4.15
CA ALA A 39 -17.47 -0.47 -5.56
C ALA A 39 -16.63 -1.38 -6.49
N ALA A 40 -15.38 -1.66 -6.12
CA ALA A 40 -14.50 -2.56 -6.87
C ALA A 40 -15.01 -4.01 -6.87
N VAL A 41 -15.43 -4.53 -5.71
CA VAL A 41 -15.96 -5.91 -5.58
C VAL A 41 -17.29 -6.05 -6.30
N LEU A 42 -18.17 -5.09 -6.11
CA LEU A 42 -19.51 -5.08 -6.70
C LEU A 42 -19.52 -4.54 -8.15
N ALA A 43 -18.36 -4.23 -8.74
CA ALA A 43 -18.28 -3.72 -10.12
C ALA A 43 -19.10 -4.52 -11.15
N PRO A 44 -19.13 -5.88 -11.14
CA PRO A 44 -19.92 -6.63 -12.10
C PRO A 44 -21.45 -6.41 -11.99
N TRP A 45 -21.94 -5.94 -10.83
CA TRP A 45 -23.36 -5.64 -10.59
C TRP A 45 -23.68 -4.15 -10.66
N LEU A 46 -22.69 -3.29 -10.37
CA LEU A 46 -22.87 -1.84 -10.36
C LEU A 46 -22.56 -1.18 -11.72
N ALA A 47 -21.76 -1.84 -12.57
CA ALA A 47 -21.43 -1.30 -13.89
C ALA A 47 -22.66 -1.30 -14.79
N PRO A 48 -23.07 -0.14 -15.34
CA PRO A 48 -24.25 -0.07 -16.20
C PRO A 48 -24.06 -0.81 -17.53
N ARG A 49 -22.80 -0.91 -18.00
CA ARG A 49 -22.43 -1.50 -19.31
C ARG A 49 -21.17 -2.35 -19.18
N ASP A 50 -20.89 -3.15 -20.20
CA ASP A 50 -19.59 -3.83 -20.28
C ASP A 50 -18.47 -2.78 -20.43
N PRO A 51 -17.42 -2.79 -19.59
CA PRO A 51 -16.33 -1.82 -19.65
C PRO A 51 -15.51 -1.89 -20.96
N LEU A 52 -15.68 -2.93 -21.76
CA LEU A 52 -15.01 -3.14 -23.03
C LEU A 52 -15.91 -2.86 -24.24
N GLU A 53 -17.22 -2.71 -24.05
CA GLU A 53 -18.17 -2.38 -25.10
C GLU A 53 -17.85 -1.00 -25.68
N GLN A 54 -17.68 -0.94 -27.02
CA GLN A 54 -17.31 0.27 -27.74
C GLN A 54 -18.49 0.77 -28.55
N ASP A 55 -18.77 2.07 -28.45
CA ASP A 55 -19.73 2.77 -29.32
C ASP A 55 -19.05 3.98 -29.95
N ILE A 56 -18.61 3.83 -31.18
CA ILE A 56 -17.86 4.88 -31.90
C ILE A 56 -18.71 6.15 -32.09
N VAL A 57 -20.03 6.02 -32.15
CA VAL A 57 -20.95 7.16 -32.31
C VAL A 57 -21.00 7.98 -31.01
N ALA A 58 -20.83 7.31 -29.86
CA ALA A 58 -20.85 7.92 -28.54
C ALA A 58 -19.45 8.36 -28.03
N ARG A 59 -18.46 8.54 -28.92
CA ARG A 59 -17.11 8.97 -28.51
C ARG A 59 -17.09 10.33 -27.84
N LEU A 60 -16.34 10.41 -26.71
CA LEU A 60 -16.07 11.66 -25.97
C LEU A 60 -17.36 12.44 -25.63
N GLN A 61 -18.46 11.73 -25.37
CA GLN A 61 -19.69 12.39 -24.91
C GLN A 61 -19.57 12.78 -23.44
N PRO A 62 -19.99 13.99 -23.09
CA PRO A 62 -19.96 14.46 -21.70
C PRO A 62 -20.94 13.68 -20.83
N PRO A 63 -20.78 13.77 -19.48
CA PRO A 63 -21.72 13.19 -18.53
C PRO A 63 -23.18 13.53 -18.89
N SER A 64 -24.03 12.52 -18.95
CA SER A 64 -25.44 12.59 -19.35
C SER A 64 -26.30 11.57 -18.60
N ALA A 65 -27.61 11.59 -18.79
CA ALA A 65 -28.52 10.59 -18.23
C ALA A 65 -28.26 9.17 -18.77
N GLU A 66 -27.72 9.05 -19.96
CA GLU A 66 -27.35 7.79 -20.59
C GLU A 66 -25.97 7.30 -20.17
N TYR A 67 -24.99 8.21 -20.07
CA TYR A 67 -23.61 7.96 -19.65
C TYR A 67 -23.29 8.85 -18.44
N TRP A 68 -23.48 8.34 -17.24
CA TRP A 68 -23.43 9.12 -16.00
C TRP A 68 -22.10 9.85 -15.79
N LEU A 69 -20.99 9.26 -16.17
CA LEU A 69 -19.67 9.88 -16.11
C LEU A 69 -19.09 10.19 -17.51
N GLY A 70 -19.94 10.12 -18.56
CA GLY A 70 -19.52 10.30 -19.95
C GLY A 70 -18.87 9.07 -20.56
N THR A 71 -18.32 9.23 -21.75
CA THR A 71 -17.66 8.17 -22.52
C THR A 71 -16.20 8.54 -22.82
N ASP A 72 -15.41 7.52 -23.13
CA ASP A 72 -13.99 7.66 -23.49
C ASP A 72 -13.77 7.82 -25.02
N SER A 73 -12.52 7.81 -25.46
CA SER A 73 -12.13 7.96 -26.86
C SER A 73 -12.58 6.80 -27.78
N TYR A 74 -13.07 5.72 -27.21
CA TYR A 74 -13.65 4.58 -27.93
C TYR A 74 -15.18 4.48 -27.72
N GLY A 75 -15.80 5.46 -27.04
CA GLY A 75 -17.22 5.45 -26.71
C GLY A 75 -17.60 4.48 -25.58
N ARG A 76 -16.62 4.00 -24.79
CA ARG A 76 -16.86 3.09 -23.66
C ARG A 76 -17.34 3.89 -22.45
N ASP A 77 -18.23 3.29 -21.65
CA ASP A 77 -18.77 3.93 -20.44
C ASP A 77 -17.69 4.15 -19.36
N VAL A 78 -17.48 5.41 -19.00
CA VAL A 78 -16.45 5.80 -18.02
C VAL A 78 -16.75 5.28 -16.63
N LEU A 79 -18.03 5.23 -16.20
CA LEU A 79 -18.39 4.70 -14.89
C LEU A 79 -18.04 3.20 -14.78
N SER A 80 -18.42 2.41 -15.77
CA SER A 80 -18.10 0.99 -15.82
C SER A 80 -16.59 0.77 -15.78
N ARG A 81 -15.84 1.54 -16.56
CA ARG A 81 -14.36 1.49 -16.58
C ARG A 81 -13.74 1.93 -15.25
N LEU A 82 -14.32 2.93 -14.58
CA LEU A 82 -13.84 3.40 -13.27
C LEU A 82 -14.00 2.32 -12.21
N LEU A 83 -15.15 1.61 -12.20
CA LEU A 83 -15.43 0.51 -11.27
C LEU A 83 -14.52 -0.71 -11.52
N TYR A 84 -14.34 -1.11 -12.77
CA TYR A 84 -13.44 -2.22 -13.11
C TYR A 84 -11.98 -1.85 -12.95
N GLY A 85 -11.61 -0.59 -13.23
CA GLY A 85 -10.27 -0.03 -13.00
C GLY A 85 -9.88 -0.06 -11.52
N ALA A 86 -10.84 0.18 -10.63
CA ALA A 86 -10.64 0.04 -9.19
C ALA A 86 -10.12 -1.34 -8.81
N ARG A 87 -10.67 -2.41 -9.40
CA ARG A 87 -10.26 -3.79 -9.11
C ARG A 87 -8.79 -4.02 -9.44
N ILE A 88 -8.34 -3.54 -10.62
CA ILE A 88 -6.97 -3.74 -11.08
C ILE A 88 -6.01 -2.87 -10.26
N SER A 89 -6.29 -1.57 -10.11
CA SER A 89 -5.40 -0.64 -9.38
C SER A 89 -5.26 -1.01 -7.91
N LEU A 90 -6.35 -1.39 -7.23
CA LEU A 90 -6.30 -1.86 -5.84
C LEU A 90 -5.56 -3.20 -5.72
N PHE A 91 -5.81 -4.14 -6.62
CA PHE A 91 -5.15 -5.45 -6.64
C PHE A 91 -3.63 -5.31 -6.82
N VAL A 92 -3.19 -4.50 -7.79
CA VAL A 92 -1.77 -4.24 -8.03
C VAL A 92 -1.13 -3.63 -6.78
N GLY A 93 -1.72 -2.58 -6.22
CA GLY A 93 -1.20 -1.93 -5.00
C GLY A 93 -1.10 -2.92 -3.84
N PHE A 94 -2.18 -3.66 -3.57
CA PHE A 94 -2.24 -4.61 -2.46
C PHE A 94 -1.22 -5.75 -2.60
N VAL A 95 -1.17 -6.41 -3.76
CA VAL A 95 -0.26 -7.55 -3.99
C VAL A 95 1.20 -7.10 -3.98
N SER A 96 1.50 -5.92 -4.52
CA SER A 96 2.85 -5.35 -4.48
C SER A 96 3.31 -5.11 -3.04
N ILE A 97 2.47 -4.48 -2.22
CA ILE A 97 2.81 -4.22 -0.81
C ILE A 97 2.88 -5.51 0.00
N LEU A 98 1.96 -6.44 -0.20
CA LEU A 98 2.01 -7.74 0.48
C LEU A 98 3.33 -8.47 0.16
N THR A 99 3.73 -8.49 -1.10
CA THR A 99 4.99 -9.10 -1.54
C THR A 99 6.20 -8.39 -0.92
N ALA A 100 6.23 -7.06 -0.98
CA ALA A 100 7.31 -6.27 -0.39
C ALA A 100 7.38 -6.43 1.13
N MET A 101 6.24 -6.45 1.82
CA MET A 101 6.14 -6.69 3.25
C MET A 101 6.70 -8.06 3.63
N LEU A 102 6.28 -9.13 2.95
CA LEU A 102 6.74 -10.48 3.24
C LEU A 102 8.25 -10.63 3.04
N ILE A 103 8.76 -10.18 1.90
CA ILE A 103 10.18 -10.30 1.55
C ILE A 103 11.01 -9.34 2.42
N GLY A 104 10.66 -8.06 2.44
CA GLY A 104 11.40 -7.03 3.15
C GLY A 104 11.46 -7.27 4.65
N THR A 105 10.31 -7.60 5.28
CA THR A 105 10.27 -7.93 6.70
C THR A 105 11.13 -9.15 7.03
N SER A 106 11.07 -10.20 6.21
CA SER A 106 11.89 -11.39 6.39
C SER A 106 13.39 -11.07 6.29
N VAL A 107 13.79 -10.31 5.27
CA VAL A 107 15.18 -9.86 5.08
C VAL A 107 15.64 -8.99 6.26
N GLY A 108 14.81 -8.05 6.71
CA GLY A 108 15.12 -7.17 7.83
C GLY A 108 15.28 -7.91 9.15
N ILE A 109 14.39 -8.88 9.44
CA ILE A 109 14.49 -9.72 10.64
C ILE A 109 15.77 -10.54 10.61
N VAL A 110 16.07 -11.20 9.49
CA VAL A 110 17.28 -12.05 9.37
C VAL A 110 18.53 -11.19 9.52
N ALA A 111 18.61 -10.05 8.84
CA ALA A 111 19.73 -9.13 8.93
C ALA A 111 19.93 -8.62 10.37
N GLY A 112 18.87 -8.12 11.01
CA GLY A 112 18.91 -7.62 12.38
C GLY A 112 19.23 -8.71 13.43
N TYR A 113 18.74 -9.93 13.24
CA TYR A 113 18.98 -11.04 14.14
C TYR A 113 20.42 -11.59 14.02
N VAL A 114 20.93 -11.81 12.81
CA VAL A 114 22.29 -12.33 12.55
C VAL A 114 23.32 -11.26 12.89
N GLY A 115 23.12 -10.02 12.41
CA GLY A 115 24.04 -8.91 12.65
C GLY A 115 25.38 -9.02 11.92
N GLY A 116 26.36 -8.24 12.39
CA GLY A 116 27.72 -8.27 11.89
C GLY A 116 27.87 -7.95 10.40
N LEU A 117 28.80 -8.62 9.72
CA LEU A 117 29.10 -8.39 8.31
C LEU A 117 27.91 -8.73 7.39
N PHE A 118 27.12 -9.74 7.74
CA PHE A 118 25.93 -10.12 6.98
C PHE A 118 24.90 -8.99 6.92
N ASP A 119 24.62 -8.39 8.08
CA ASP A 119 23.72 -7.25 8.19
C ASP A 119 24.23 -6.04 7.36
N GLN A 120 25.53 -5.75 7.46
CA GLN A 120 26.15 -4.65 6.70
C GLN A 120 26.04 -4.85 5.19
N ILE A 121 26.28 -6.06 4.69
CA ILE A 121 26.19 -6.37 3.25
C ILE A 121 24.75 -6.26 2.78
N VAL A 122 23.80 -6.88 3.48
CA VAL A 122 22.37 -6.87 3.10
C VAL A 122 21.83 -5.45 3.10
N MET A 123 22.10 -4.68 4.16
CA MET A 123 21.65 -3.28 4.23
C MET A 123 22.35 -2.42 3.18
N GLY A 124 23.63 -2.64 2.91
CA GLY A 124 24.37 -1.93 1.85
C GLY A 124 23.74 -2.13 0.46
N VAL A 125 23.32 -3.35 0.14
CA VAL A 125 22.60 -3.63 -1.12
C VAL A 125 21.24 -2.91 -1.15
N LEU A 126 20.49 -2.94 -0.05
CA LEU A 126 19.20 -2.25 0.04
C LEU A 126 19.36 -0.72 0.02
N ASP A 127 20.44 -0.20 0.55
CA ASP A 127 20.76 1.23 0.51
C ASP A 127 21.02 1.73 -0.91
N VAL A 128 21.58 0.89 -1.78
CA VAL A 128 21.71 1.20 -3.22
C VAL A 128 20.34 1.36 -3.85
N LEU A 129 19.35 0.50 -3.52
CA LEU A 129 17.97 0.65 -4.04
C LEU A 129 17.34 1.96 -3.53
N LEU A 130 17.57 2.33 -2.28
CA LEU A 130 17.02 3.54 -1.67
C LEU A 130 17.71 4.83 -2.15
N ALA A 131 18.88 4.74 -2.78
CA ALA A 131 19.55 5.89 -3.40
C ALA A 131 18.81 6.40 -4.63
N PHE A 132 17.99 5.56 -5.29
CA PHE A 132 17.17 5.96 -6.42
C PHE A 132 15.84 6.54 -5.95
N PRO A 133 15.34 7.62 -6.59
CA PRO A 133 13.96 8.04 -6.41
C PRO A 133 12.99 6.90 -6.75
N THR A 134 12.06 6.58 -5.84
CA THR A 134 11.17 5.40 -5.93
C THR A 134 10.49 5.27 -7.29
N LEU A 135 9.94 6.38 -7.81
CA LEU A 135 9.27 6.38 -9.11
C LEU A 135 10.23 6.05 -10.25
N LEU A 136 11.45 6.60 -10.22
CA LEU A 136 12.46 6.33 -11.27
C LEU A 136 12.92 4.86 -11.22
N LEU A 137 13.14 4.30 -10.04
CA LEU A 137 13.50 2.89 -9.89
C LEU A 137 12.37 1.99 -10.43
N GLY A 138 11.11 2.26 -10.06
CA GLY A 138 9.95 1.54 -10.56
C GLY A 138 9.80 1.62 -12.06
N LEU A 139 10.02 2.83 -12.63
CA LEU A 139 9.99 3.06 -14.08
C LEU A 139 11.09 2.27 -14.82
N MET A 140 12.32 2.28 -14.30
CA MET A 140 13.43 1.51 -14.90
C MET A 140 13.11 0.01 -14.90
N ILE A 141 12.62 -0.54 -13.78
CA ILE A 141 12.29 -1.97 -13.69
C ILE A 141 11.11 -2.30 -14.62
N ALA A 142 10.04 -1.51 -14.62
CA ALA A 142 8.88 -1.74 -15.49
C ALA A 142 9.24 -1.64 -16.98
N ALA A 143 10.10 -0.69 -17.36
CA ALA A 143 10.57 -0.53 -18.73
C ALA A 143 11.44 -1.72 -19.19
N MET A 144 12.27 -2.27 -18.30
CA MET A 144 13.11 -3.44 -18.61
C MET A 144 12.29 -4.73 -18.74
N LEU A 145 11.27 -4.91 -17.90
CA LEU A 145 10.45 -6.12 -17.87
C LEU A 145 9.33 -6.10 -18.93
N GLY A 146 8.91 -4.91 -19.37
CA GLY A 146 7.79 -4.70 -20.28
C GLY A 146 6.45 -4.52 -19.56
N ALA A 147 5.50 -3.89 -20.27
CA ALA A 147 4.21 -3.49 -19.73
C ALA A 147 3.25 -4.70 -19.60
N ASN A 148 3.04 -5.20 -18.41
CA ASN A 148 2.01 -6.16 -18.05
C ASN A 148 1.72 -6.13 -16.53
N LEU A 149 0.64 -6.79 -16.12
CA LEU A 149 0.19 -6.80 -14.73
C LEU A 149 1.27 -7.35 -13.76
N GLN A 150 1.92 -8.46 -14.10
CA GLN A 150 2.89 -9.11 -13.22
C GLN A 150 4.16 -8.27 -13.07
N ASN A 151 4.66 -7.74 -14.18
CA ASN A 151 5.86 -6.90 -14.19
C ASN A 151 5.65 -5.58 -13.42
N LEU A 152 4.45 -5.01 -13.52
CA LEU A 152 4.06 -3.83 -12.76
C LEU A 152 4.07 -4.12 -11.25
N ILE A 153 3.51 -5.26 -10.82
CA ILE A 153 3.54 -5.71 -9.42
C ILE A 153 4.98 -5.89 -8.94
N ILE A 154 5.83 -6.56 -9.75
CA ILE A 154 7.25 -6.76 -9.41
C ILE A 154 7.98 -5.42 -9.29
N ALA A 155 7.79 -4.52 -10.25
CA ALA A 155 8.44 -3.21 -10.23
C ALA A 155 8.10 -2.43 -8.95
N ILE A 156 6.83 -2.36 -8.58
CA ILE A 156 6.39 -1.67 -7.36
C ILE A 156 6.88 -2.42 -6.11
N ALA A 157 6.77 -3.75 -6.07
CA ALA A 157 7.21 -4.53 -4.91
C ALA A 157 8.71 -4.33 -4.62
N VAL A 158 9.57 -4.37 -5.64
CA VAL A 158 11.02 -4.18 -5.48
C VAL A 158 11.35 -2.82 -4.89
N THR A 159 10.65 -1.76 -5.28
CA THR A 159 10.88 -0.41 -4.72
C THR A 159 10.54 -0.32 -3.22
N GLU A 160 9.63 -1.16 -2.73
CA GLU A 160 9.15 -1.14 -1.35
C GLU A 160 9.83 -2.20 -0.43
N ILE A 161 10.60 -3.16 -0.97
CA ILE A 161 11.31 -4.16 -0.16
C ILE A 161 12.28 -3.51 0.82
N ALA A 162 13.07 -2.54 0.37
CA ALA A 162 14.09 -1.89 1.18
C ALA A 162 13.51 -1.08 2.35
N PRO A 163 12.44 -0.27 2.20
CA PRO A 163 11.72 0.34 3.31
C PRO A 163 11.24 -0.66 4.35
N PHE A 164 10.58 -1.77 3.93
CA PHE A 164 10.11 -2.82 4.85
C PHE A 164 11.26 -3.49 5.60
N ALA A 165 12.34 -3.81 4.91
CA ALA A 165 13.51 -4.43 5.53
C ALA A 165 14.12 -3.52 6.61
N ARG A 166 14.21 -2.21 6.33
CA ARG A 166 14.77 -1.23 7.27
C ARG A 166 13.90 -1.07 8.53
N VAL A 167 12.57 -1.01 8.35
CA VAL A 167 11.62 -0.94 9.48
C VAL A 167 11.65 -2.21 10.32
N ALA A 168 11.76 -3.38 9.70
CA ALA A 168 11.80 -4.66 10.41
C ALA A 168 13.15 -4.90 11.13
N ARG A 169 14.25 -4.40 10.57
CA ARG A 169 15.60 -4.59 11.13
C ARG A 169 15.76 -3.94 12.51
N ALA A 170 15.28 -2.73 12.71
CA ALA A 170 15.51 -1.98 13.95
C ALA A 170 14.93 -2.69 15.18
N PRO A 171 13.62 -3.08 15.21
CA PRO A 171 13.10 -3.88 16.31
C PRO A 171 13.77 -5.25 16.44
N ALA A 172 14.15 -5.91 15.33
CA ALA A 172 14.82 -7.21 15.39
C ALA A 172 16.16 -7.14 16.14
N ILE A 173 16.96 -6.07 15.95
CA ILE A 173 18.20 -5.82 16.72
C ILE A 173 17.90 -5.68 18.20
N THR A 174 16.90 -4.87 18.56
CA THR A 174 16.53 -4.63 19.95
C THR A 174 15.98 -5.89 20.63
N LEU A 175 15.10 -6.62 19.92
CA LEU A 175 14.44 -7.80 20.48
C LEU A 175 15.40 -8.99 20.67
N ARG A 176 16.43 -9.15 19.81
CA ARG A 176 17.39 -10.24 19.96
C ARG A 176 18.22 -10.17 21.27
N GLU A 177 18.31 -8.98 21.87
CA GLU A 177 19.05 -8.70 23.11
C GLU A 177 18.15 -8.74 24.35
N ARG A 178 16.87 -9.05 24.20
CA ARG A 178 15.93 -9.16 25.32
C ARG A 178 16.09 -10.48 26.06
N GLU A 179 15.88 -10.44 27.37
CA GLU A 179 16.01 -11.57 28.30
C GLU A 179 15.21 -12.81 27.86
N PHE A 180 14.00 -12.64 27.34
CA PHE A 180 13.17 -13.77 26.88
C PHE A 180 13.75 -14.48 25.65
N VAL A 181 14.51 -13.75 24.79
CA VAL A 181 15.22 -14.33 23.65
C VAL A 181 16.46 -15.07 24.14
N GLU A 182 17.18 -14.51 25.10
CA GLU A 182 18.35 -15.12 25.72
C GLU A 182 17.95 -16.40 26.45
N ALA A 183 16.88 -16.38 27.24
CA ALA A 183 16.32 -17.56 27.85
C ALA A 183 15.95 -18.63 26.82
N SER A 184 15.30 -18.25 25.71
CA SER A 184 14.96 -19.18 24.63
C SER A 184 16.19 -19.82 24.01
N ARG A 185 17.31 -19.09 23.85
CA ARG A 185 18.61 -19.66 23.40
C ARG A 185 19.16 -20.65 24.39
N SER A 186 19.11 -20.35 25.68
CA SER A 186 19.59 -21.22 26.76
C SER A 186 18.81 -22.54 26.79
N TYR A 187 17.52 -22.53 26.43
CA TYR A 187 16.71 -23.74 26.25
C TYR A 187 16.95 -24.47 24.91
N GLY A 188 17.93 -24.03 24.10
CA GLY A 188 18.30 -24.69 22.85
C GLY A 188 17.39 -24.36 21.66
N CYS A 189 16.58 -23.30 21.72
CA CYS A 189 15.76 -22.87 20.59
C CYS A 189 16.64 -22.41 19.41
N GLY A 190 16.41 -22.99 18.22
CA GLY A 190 17.14 -22.59 17.01
C GLY A 190 16.75 -21.19 16.51
N PRO A 191 17.63 -20.55 15.71
CA PRO A 191 17.43 -19.17 15.20
C PRO A 191 16.11 -18.95 14.49
N PHE A 192 15.69 -19.86 13.61
CA PHE A 192 14.44 -19.77 12.88
C PHE A 192 13.22 -19.71 13.81
N ARG A 193 13.21 -20.55 14.86
CA ARG A 193 12.14 -20.57 15.85
C ARG A 193 12.09 -19.28 16.65
N ILE A 194 13.25 -18.71 17.00
CA ILE A 194 13.34 -17.42 17.70
C ILE A 194 12.79 -16.28 16.82
N MET A 195 13.23 -16.21 15.56
CA MET A 195 12.77 -15.17 14.63
C MET A 195 11.27 -15.22 14.39
N THR A 196 10.71 -16.42 14.15
CA THR A 196 9.29 -16.57 13.80
C THR A 196 8.34 -16.54 14.99
N ARG A 197 8.76 -17.02 16.17
CA ARG A 197 7.89 -17.19 17.34
C ARG A 197 8.08 -16.13 18.42
N HIS A 198 9.23 -15.45 18.42
CA HIS A 198 9.55 -14.46 19.42
C HIS A 198 9.79 -13.04 18.84
N ILE A 199 10.48 -12.91 17.70
CA ILE A 199 10.76 -11.60 17.13
C ILE A 199 9.58 -11.11 16.29
N LEU A 200 9.18 -11.83 15.25
CA LEU A 200 8.13 -11.42 14.32
C LEU A 200 6.80 -11.04 15.03
N PRO A 201 6.26 -11.83 15.98
CA PRO A 201 5.00 -11.45 16.63
C PRO A 201 5.08 -10.16 17.46
N ASN A 202 6.26 -9.84 18.00
CA ASN A 202 6.47 -8.63 18.81
C ASN A 202 6.65 -7.34 17.99
N MET A 203 6.81 -7.45 16.66
CA MET A 203 6.98 -6.32 15.77
C MET A 203 5.94 -6.24 14.64
N ILE A 204 5.07 -7.23 14.54
CA ILE A 204 4.11 -7.31 13.42
C ILE A 204 3.15 -6.12 13.37
N SER A 205 2.77 -5.58 14.53
CA SER A 205 1.93 -4.38 14.61
C SER A 205 2.56 -3.19 13.89
N ASP A 206 3.86 -2.94 14.12
CA ASP A 206 4.58 -1.83 13.50
C ASP A 206 4.65 -2.01 11.97
N VAL A 207 4.90 -3.26 11.52
CA VAL A 207 4.93 -3.60 10.09
C VAL A 207 3.57 -3.39 9.45
N VAL A 208 2.48 -3.81 10.10
CA VAL A 208 1.10 -3.66 9.58
C VAL A 208 0.70 -2.18 9.51
N VAL A 209 1.02 -1.40 10.53
CA VAL A 209 0.77 0.06 10.53
C VAL A 209 1.49 0.74 9.36
N MET A 210 2.78 0.44 9.17
CA MET A 210 3.54 1.00 8.06
C MET A 210 3.03 0.53 6.70
N SER A 211 2.50 -0.70 6.61
CA SER A 211 1.92 -1.23 5.37
C SER A 211 0.74 -0.40 4.86
N SER A 212 -0.08 0.18 5.73
CA SER A 212 -1.22 1.03 5.34
C SER A 212 -0.76 2.31 4.63
N LEU A 213 0.31 2.95 5.13
CA LEU A 213 0.89 4.16 4.53
C LEU A 213 1.58 3.84 3.20
N TRP A 214 2.32 2.74 3.13
CA TRP A 214 2.99 2.33 1.90
C TRP A 214 2.04 1.79 0.84
N LEU A 215 0.87 1.27 1.23
CA LEU A 215 -0.18 0.92 0.27
C LEU A 215 -0.68 2.16 -0.49
N ALA A 216 -0.84 3.28 0.20
CA ALA A 216 -1.17 4.56 -0.46
C ALA A 216 -0.07 5.00 -1.45
N SER A 217 1.21 4.78 -1.09
CA SER A 217 2.36 5.04 -1.98
C SER A 217 2.33 4.13 -3.21
N ALA A 218 2.10 2.83 -3.02
CA ALA A 218 2.04 1.86 -4.11
C ALA A 218 0.94 2.15 -5.12
N ILE A 219 -0.26 2.56 -4.66
CA ILE A 219 -1.37 2.96 -5.54
C ILE A 219 -1.01 4.21 -6.36
N ARG A 220 -0.34 5.20 -5.76
CA ARG A 220 0.16 6.37 -6.51
C ARG A 220 1.23 5.97 -7.53
N THR A 221 2.14 5.09 -7.16
CA THR A 221 3.19 4.59 -8.06
C THR A 221 2.59 3.78 -9.22
N GLU A 222 1.60 2.92 -8.94
CA GLU A 222 0.83 2.21 -9.98
C GLU A 222 0.21 3.20 -10.96
N ALA A 223 -0.52 4.19 -10.45
CA ALA A 223 -1.17 5.20 -11.29
C ALA A 223 -0.17 5.99 -12.13
N SER A 224 0.99 6.35 -11.56
CA SER A 224 2.05 7.07 -12.26
C SER A 224 2.69 6.22 -13.38
N LEU A 225 2.99 4.95 -13.11
CA LEU A 225 3.55 4.03 -14.09
C LEU A 225 2.54 3.72 -15.22
N SER A 226 1.27 3.53 -14.86
CA SER A 226 0.17 3.34 -15.82
C SER A 226 -0.08 4.59 -16.66
N PHE A 227 0.01 5.78 -16.08
CA PHE A 227 -0.06 7.06 -16.80
C PHE A 227 1.06 7.22 -17.83
N ILE A 228 2.28 6.81 -17.51
CA ILE A 228 3.44 6.85 -18.44
C ILE A 228 3.32 5.75 -19.53
N GLY A 229 2.45 4.75 -19.34
CA GLY A 229 2.21 3.66 -20.30
C GLY A 229 2.95 2.38 -19.99
N LEU A 230 3.55 2.27 -18.81
CA LEU A 230 4.22 1.06 -18.31
C LEU A 230 3.33 0.22 -17.38
N GLY A 231 2.04 0.56 -17.30
CA GLY A 231 1.03 -0.18 -16.55
C GLY A 231 0.48 -1.39 -17.30
N VAL A 232 -0.75 -1.78 -16.92
CA VAL A 232 -1.49 -2.84 -17.61
C VAL A 232 -1.94 -2.33 -18.98
N PRO A 233 -1.64 -3.05 -20.07
CA PRO A 233 -1.98 -2.59 -21.42
C PRO A 233 -3.50 -2.64 -21.68
N PRO A 234 -4.00 -1.81 -22.62
CA PRO A 234 -5.35 -1.93 -23.11
C PRO A 234 -5.67 -3.37 -23.60
N PRO A 235 -6.95 -3.81 -23.54
CA PRO A 235 -8.15 -3.04 -23.27
C PRO A 235 -8.49 -2.87 -21.78
N ALA A 236 -7.69 -3.42 -20.87
CA ALA A 236 -7.96 -3.34 -19.43
C ALA A 236 -8.04 -1.88 -18.95
N ALA A 237 -8.98 -1.61 -18.04
CA ALA A 237 -9.09 -0.33 -17.40
C ALA A 237 -8.24 -0.29 -16.13
N THR A 238 -7.39 0.73 -15.98
CA THR A 238 -6.74 1.13 -14.72
C THR A 238 -6.94 2.62 -14.52
N TRP A 239 -6.95 3.08 -13.28
CA TRP A 239 -7.15 4.50 -13.03
C TRP A 239 -6.05 5.37 -13.67
N GLY A 240 -4.80 4.94 -13.58
CA GLY A 240 -3.68 5.64 -14.21
C GLY A 240 -3.77 5.66 -15.75
N GLY A 241 -4.19 4.56 -16.36
CA GLY A 241 -4.44 4.50 -17.81
C GLY A 241 -5.59 5.40 -18.26
N MET A 242 -6.68 5.48 -17.46
CA MET A 242 -7.79 6.39 -17.73
C MET A 242 -7.35 7.87 -17.62
N ILE A 243 -6.53 8.21 -16.62
CA ILE A 243 -5.97 9.58 -16.47
C ILE A 243 -5.10 9.93 -17.67
N ARG A 244 -4.29 9.01 -18.18
CA ARG A 244 -3.49 9.21 -19.39
C ARG A 244 -4.38 9.55 -20.59
N GLU A 245 -5.42 8.73 -20.83
CA GLU A 245 -6.37 8.96 -21.92
C GLU A 245 -7.08 10.32 -21.77
N GLY A 246 -7.45 10.67 -20.51
CA GLY A 246 -8.04 11.96 -20.18
C GLY A 246 -7.09 13.15 -20.39
N PHE A 247 -5.80 12.96 -20.14
CA PHE A 247 -4.80 14.00 -20.39
C PHE A 247 -4.60 14.24 -21.90
N GLU A 248 -4.62 13.19 -22.70
CA GLU A 248 -4.55 13.27 -24.17
C GLU A 248 -5.77 14.01 -24.78
N ASN A 249 -6.93 14.00 -24.08
CA ASN A 249 -8.19 14.60 -24.51
C ASN A 249 -8.69 15.70 -23.57
N ILE A 250 -7.80 16.36 -22.82
CA ILE A 250 -8.18 17.22 -21.68
C ILE A 250 -9.07 18.40 -22.07
N LEU A 251 -8.93 18.93 -23.28
CA LEU A 251 -9.72 20.06 -23.77
C LEU A 251 -11.16 19.67 -24.12
N ASP A 252 -11.37 18.42 -24.54
CA ASP A 252 -12.67 17.94 -25.03
C ASP A 252 -13.39 17.07 -23.99
N ALA A 253 -12.64 16.35 -23.14
CA ALA A 253 -13.15 15.32 -22.24
C ALA A 253 -12.47 15.33 -20.85
N TRP A 254 -12.57 16.43 -20.14
CA TRP A 254 -11.96 16.61 -18.80
C TRP A 254 -12.38 15.54 -17.78
N TRP A 255 -13.58 14.95 -17.92
CA TRP A 255 -14.12 13.92 -17.00
C TRP A 255 -13.28 12.65 -16.99
N LEU A 256 -12.60 12.33 -18.11
CA LEU A 256 -11.71 11.16 -18.20
C LEU A 256 -10.51 11.25 -17.25
N ALA A 257 -10.03 12.45 -16.96
CA ALA A 257 -8.95 12.66 -16.01
C ALA A 257 -9.46 12.87 -14.59
N VAL A 258 -10.56 13.62 -14.42
CA VAL A 258 -11.04 14.05 -13.10
C VAL A 258 -11.60 12.89 -12.29
N PHE A 259 -12.48 12.05 -12.84
CA PHE A 259 -13.11 10.98 -12.06
C PHE A 259 -12.12 9.92 -11.57
N PRO A 260 -11.17 9.40 -12.37
CA PRO A 260 -10.17 8.48 -11.85
C PRO A 260 -9.22 9.14 -10.84
N SER A 261 -8.90 10.43 -11.01
CA SER A 261 -8.08 11.17 -10.05
C SER A 261 -8.78 11.30 -8.70
N LEU A 262 -10.10 11.56 -8.69
CA LEU A 262 -10.89 11.59 -7.46
C LEU A 262 -10.96 10.21 -6.78
N ALA A 263 -11.04 9.12 -7.56
CA ALA A 263 -11.01 7.77 -7.02
C ALA A 263 -9.66 7.47 -6.34
N ILE A 264 -8.52 7.80 -6.98
CA ILE A 264 -7.18 7.67 -6.38
C ILE A 264 -7.07 8.54 -5.13
N PHE A 265 -7.53 9.79 -5.19
CA PHE A 265 -7.51 10.71 -4.04
C PHE A 265 -8.30 10.14 -2.85
N ALA A 266 -9.50 9.60 -3.08
CA ALA A 266 -10.33 9.02 -2.03
C ALA A 266 -9.63 7.81 -1.35
N VAL A 267 -9.01 6.92 -2.12
CA VAL A 267 -8.28 5.77 -1.58
C VAL A 267 -7.04 6.21 -0.81
N VAL A 268 -6.22 7.10 -1.39
CA VAL A 268 -4.98 7.58 -0.77
C VAL A 268 -5.31 8.35 0.52
N LEU A 269 -6.33 9.19 0.50
CA LEU A 269 -6.80 9.89 1.71
C LEU A 269 -7.28 8.90 2.76
N GLY A 270 -8.11 7.94 2.38
CA GLY A 270 -8.63 6.91 3.28
C GLY A 270 -7.52 6.09 3.94
N LEU A 271 -6.52 5.65 3.15
CA LEU A 271 -5.37 4.89 3.65
C LEU A 271 -4.49 5.72 4.59
N ASN A 272 -4.24 6.99 4.27
CA ASN A 272 -3.44 7.87 5.13
C ASN A 272 -4.16 8.13 6.47
N LEU A 273 -5.45 8.49 6.45
CA LEU A 273 -6.22 8.72 7.68
C LEU A 273 -6.27 7.47 8.57
N LEU A 274 -6.44 6.29 7.97
CA LEU A 274 -6.42 5.03 8.70
C LEU A 274 -5.01 4.71 9.23
N GLY A 275 -3.98 4.91 8.39
CA GLY A 275 -2.58 4.68 8.75
C GLY A 275 -2.12 5.57 9.91
N ASP A 276 -2.47 6.84 9.89
CA ASP A 276 -2.13 7.79 10.95
C ASP A 276 -2.81 7.40 12.27
N ALA A 277 -4.10 7.04 12.24
CA ALA A 277 -4.82 6.58 13.43
C ALA A 277 -4.22 5.28 14.02
N LEU A 278 -3.81 4.34 13.16
CA LEU A 278 -3.14 3.12 13.60
C LEU A 278 -1.76 3.41 14.19
N ARG A 279 -1.03 4.36 13.63
CA ARG A 279 0.27 4.81 14.13
C ARG A 279 0.16 5.46 15.50
N ASP A 280 -0.80 6.39 15.66
CA ASP A 280 -1.06 7.06 16.94
C ASP A 280 -1.42 6.07 18.04
N ALA A 281 -2.16 5.01 17.69
CA ALA A 281 -2.51 3.94 18.61
C ALA A 281 -1.33 3.07 19.04
N SER A 282 -0.34 2.95 18.18
CA SER A 282 0.87 2.16 18.45
C SER A 282 1.91 2.95 19.24
N ASP A 283 1.76 4.28 19.38
CA ASP A 283 2.68 5.11 20.16
C ASP A 283 2.30 5.09 21.65
N PRO A 284 3.16 4.53 22.54
CA PRO A 284 2.91 4.48 23.99
C PRO A 284 2.75 5.86 24.64
N ARG A 285 3.22 6.92 24.00
CA ARG A 285 3.17 8.30 24.54
C ARG A 285 1.82 8.97 24.33
N SER A 286 1.00 8.50 23.40
CA SER A 286 -0.33 9.04 23.14
C SER A 286 -1.36 8.70 24.23
N SER A 287 -1.11 7.64 24.99
CA SER A 287 -2.00 7.19 26.10
C SER A 287 -1.91 8.02 27.39
N ALA A 288 -1.06 9.05 27.42
CA ALA A 288 -0.80 9.88 28.61
C ALA A 288 -1.44 11.28 28.55
N ARG A 289 -2.34 11.54 27.56
CA ARG A 289 -3.10 12.80 27.48
C ARG A 289 -4.59 12.58 27.74
#